data_efc5fa67f493cd5c9110ce32028b9c7f
#
_entry.id   efc5fa67f493cd5c9110ce32028b9c7f
#
_cell.length_a   1.000
_cell.length_b   1.000
_cell.length_c   1.000
_cell.angle_alpha   90.00
_cell.angle_beta   90.00
_cell.angle_gamma   90.00
#
_symmetry.space_group_name_H-M   'P 1'
#
loop_
_entity.id
_entity.type
_entity.pdbx_description
1 polymer ?
#
loop_
_entity_poly.entity_id
_entity_poly.type
_entity_poly.pdbx_seq_one_letter_code
_entity_poly.pdbx_strand_id
1 'polypeptide(L)'
;MMLHVPNVLTPNQVADIRKAIDTADWADGRATVGEQGARVKLNRQLPEGGELSRRLGAVILTALEANPLFVSAALPHRFVPPLFNRYEGGEHYGLHVDGAVRGVPGTSLRLRTDLSCTLFLCDPDDYEGGELEVMDTYGAHEVKLPAGDLILYPSGSLHRVLPVTRGARVCSFFWLQSMVRDDGRRSMLFDLDQTIQRLRARHGDDAEVVSLTSTYHNLLRMWAEV
;
A
#
# COMPACT_ATOMS: atom_id res chain seq x y z
N MET A 1 9.04 -4.66 7.42
CA MET A 1 7.86 -5.50 7.73
C MET A 1 6.91 -5.51 6.53
N MET A 2 6.44 -6.71 6.09
CA MET A 2 5.34 -6.87 5.13
C MET A 2 4.08 -7.27 5.89
N LEU A 3 2.94 -6.63 5.61
CA LEU A 3 1.70 -6.81 6.39
C LEU A 3 0.46 -6.84 5.48
N HIS A 4 -0.37 -7.86 5.62
CA HIS A 4 -1.73 -7.90 5.07
C HIS A 4 -2.67 -7.11 5.99
N VAL A 5 -3.35 -6.12 5.43
CA VAL A 5 -4.39 -5.32 6.10
C VAL A 5 -5.74 -5.69 5.47
N PRO A 6 -6.55 -6.50 6.14
CA PRO A 6 -7.83 -6.95 5.60
C PRO A 6 -8.91 -5.87 5.68
N ASN A 7 -9.87 -5.93 4.76
CA ASN A 7 -11.09 -5.12 4.77
C ASN A 7 -10.84 -3.59 4.88
N VAL A 8 -9.84 -3.08 4.16
CA VAL A 8 -9.62 -1.63 4.05
C VAL A 8 -10.82 -0.96 3.38
N LEU A 9 -11.36 -1.59 2.34
CA LEU A 9 -12.61 -1.18 1.70
C LEU A 9 -13.70 -2.22 1.94
N THR A 10 -14.92 -1.73 2.15
CA THR A 10 -16.11 -2.58 2.16
C THR A 10 -16.42 -3.09 0.74
N PRO A 11 -17.16 -4.22 0.59
CA PRO A 11 -17.59 -4.71 -0.73
C PRO A 11 -18.34 -3.65 -1.57
N ASN A 12 -19.15 -2.81 -0.95
CA ASN A 12 -19.86 -1.73 -1.64
C ASN A 12 -18.89 -0.66 -2.17
N GLN A 13 -17.89 -0.25 -1.38
CA GLN A 13 -16.86 0.69 -1.83
C GLN A 13 -16.04 0.12 -2.99
N VAL A 14 -15.69 -1.16 -2.93
CA VAL A 14 -15.01 -1.86 -4.05
C VAL A 14 -15.88 -1.84 -5.29
N ALA A 15 -17.17 -2.20 -5.19
CA ALA A 15 -18.10 -2.21 -6.31
C ALA A 15 -18.27 -0.80 -6.93
N ASP A 16 -18.39 0.24 -6.13
CA ASP A 16 -18.50 1.63 -6.60
C ASP A 16 -17.23 2.10 -7.32
N ILE A 17 -16.05 1.77 -6.78
CA ILE A 17 -14.76 2.07 -7.41
C ILE A 17 -14.67 1.32 -8.75
N ARG A 18 -14.94 0.00 -8.77
CA ARG A 18 -14.89 -0.83 -9.98
C ARG A 18 -15.83 -0.30 -11.04
N LYS A 19 -17.07 0.01 -10.71
CA LYS A 19 -18.04 0.59 -11.65
C LYS A 19 -17.51 1.86 -12.32
N ALA A 20 -16.78 2.69 -11.58
CA ALA A 20 -16.21 3.94 -12.12
C ALA A 20 -14.99 3.69 -13.00
N ILE A 21 -14.09 2.77 -12.63
CA ILE A 21 -12.85 2.54 -13.36
C ILE A 21 -12.99 1.56 -14.52
N ASP A 22 -13.96 0.65 -14.49
CA ASP A 22 -14.17 -0.32 -15.58
C ASP A 22 -14.66 0.35 -16.87
N THR A 23 -15.24 1.55 -16.78
CA THR A 23 -15.68 2.37 -17.92
C THR A 23 -14.72 3.53 -18.25
N ALA A 24 -13.61 3.63 -17.53
CA ALA A 24 -12.66 4.74 -17.72
C ALA A 24 -11.68 4.48 -18.85
N ASP A 25 -11.07 5.56 -19.35
CA ASP A 25 -9.98 5.48 -20.32
C ASP A 25 -8.66 5.15 -19.60
N TRP A 26 -8.12 4.00 -19.93
CA TRP A 26 -6.83 3.53 -19.41
C TRP A 26 -5.69 3.91 -20.36
N ALA A 27 -4.65 4.52 -19.81
CA ALA A 27 -3.43 4.90 -20.52
C ALA A 27 -2.30 3.88 -20.31
N ASP A 28 -1.25 3.98 -21.13
CA ASP A 28 -0.03 3.18 -20.98
C ASP A 28 0.67 3.53 -19.64
N GLY A 29 0.85 2.53 -18.80
CA GLY A 29 1.45 2.70 -17.47
C GLY A 29 2.94 3.06 -17.47
N ARG A 30 3.65 2.95 -18.59
CA ARG A 30 5.06 3.32 -18.73
C ARG A 30 5.30 4.81 -18.50
N ALA A 31 4.29 5.65 -18.73
CA ALA A 31 4.40 7.09 -18.51
C ALA A 31 4.68 7.53 -17.07
N THR A 32 4.46 6.64 -16.09
CA THR A 32 4.60 6.95 -14.64
C THR A 32 5.89 6.46 -14.00
N VAL A 33 6.82 5.90 -14.80
CA VAL A 33 8.08 5.32 -14.31
C VAL A 33 9.28 5.85 -15.09
N GLY A 34 10.47 5.78 -14.50
CA GLY A 34 11.72 6.12 -15.18
C GLY A 34 12.10 5.10 -16.24
N GLU A 35 13.17 5.38 -17.00
CA GLU A 35 13.60 4.58 -18.16
C GLU A 35 13.79 3.10 -17.86
N GLN A 36 14.37 2.75 -16.71
CA GLN A 36 14.59 1.36 -16.30
C GLN A 36 13.25 0.63 -16.08
N GLY A 37 12.34 1.24 -15.33
CA GLY A 37 11.01 0.69 -15.08
C GLY A 37 10.20 0.55 -16.36
N ALA A 38 10.28 1.51 -17.28
CA ALA A 38 9.56 1.49 -18.56
C ALA A 38 9.94 0.31 -19.47
N ARG A 39 11.16 -0.23 -19.33
CA ARG A 39 11.62 -1.38 -20.12
C ARG A 39 10.98 -2.71 -19.70
N VAL A 40 10.51 -2.79 -18.47
CA VAL A 40 9.98 -4.03 -17.85
C VAL A 40 8.51 -3.90 -17.45
N LYS A 41 7.88 -2.74 -17.69
CA LYS A 41 6.50 -2.47 -17.34
C LYS A 41 5.60 -2.55 -18.57
N LEU A 42 4.66 -3.46 -18.52
CA LEU A 42 3.60 -3.61 -19.50
C LEU A 42 2.27 -3.69 -18.76
N ASN A 43 1.56 -2.58 -18.64
CA ASN A 43 0.26 -2.49 -18.01
C ASN A 43 -0.47 -1.21 -18.41
N ARG A 44 -1.70 -1.08 -17.98
CA ARG A 44 -2.49 0.13 -18.11
C ARG A 44 -2.68 0.82 -16.78
N GLN A 45 -2.78 2.15 -16.80
CA GLN A 45 -3.03 2.97 -15.62
C GLN A 45 -4.07 4.05 -15.91
N LEU A 46 -4.83 4.44 -14.89
CA LEU A 46 -5.58 5.69 -14.98
C LEU A 46 -4.61 6.88 -15.02
N PRO A 47 -4.93 7.95 -15.75
CA PRO A 47 -4.10 9.14 -15.79
C PRO A 47 -3.78 9.67 -14.38
N GLU A 48 -2.49 9.86 -14.09
CA GLU A 48 -2.02 10.41 -12.83
C GLU A 48 -2.54 11.86 -12.66
N GLY A 49 -3.10 12.17 -11.50
CA GLY A 49 -3.68 13.49 -11.23
C GLY A 49 -5.01 13.78 -11.94
N GLY A 50 -5.58 12.82 -12.66
CA GLY A 50 -6.89 12.91 -13.26
C GLY A 50 -8.00 13.07 -12.19
N GLU A 51 -9.13 13.68 -12.55
CA GLU A 51 -10.24 13.93 -11.62
C GLU A 51 -10.76 12.62 -11.00
N LEU A 52 -10.95 11.58 -11.82
CA LEU A 52 -11.39 10.26 -11.36
C LEU A 52 -10.41 9.67 -10.36
N SER A 53 -9.11 9.63 -10.69
CA SER A 53 -8.07 9.11 -9.79
C SER A 53 -8.03 9.84 -8.46
N ARG A 54 -8.16 11.18 -8.46
CA ARG A 54 -8.18 11.99 -7.23
C ARG A 54 -9.40 11.68 -6.37
N ARG A 55 -10.61 11.61 -6.98
CA ARG A 55 -11.85 11.32 -6.26
C ARG A 55 -11.82 9.94 -5.62
N LEU A 56 -11.42 8.91 -6.36
CA LEU A 56 -11.34 7.55 -5.85
C LEU A 56 -10.20 7.40 -4.84
N GLY A 57 -9.07 8.06 -5.08
CA GLY A 57 -7.96 8.12 -4.14
C GLY A 57 -8.35 8.70 -2.79
N ALA A 58 -9.18 9.74 -2.75
CA ALA A 58 -9.68 10.32 -1.50
C ALA A 58 -10.50 9.31 -0.69
N VAL A 59 -11.34 8.49 -1.34
CA VAL A 59 -12.10 7.41 -0.66
C VAL A 59 -11.14 6.41 -0.01
N ILE A 60 -10.10 6.00 -0.74
CA ILE A 60 -9.09 5.05 -0.22
C ILE A 60 -8.35 5.65 0.97
N LEU A 61 -7.87 6.89 0.87
CA LEU A 61 -7.13 7.54 1.96
C LEU A 61 -7.99 7.68 3.22
N THR A 62 -9.27 8.09 3.08
CA THR A 62 -10.20 8.15 4.21
C THR A 62 -10.38 6.78 4.88
N ALA A 63 -10.48 5.71 4.11
CA ALA A 63 -10.62 4.36 4.65
C ALA A 63 -9.34 3.91 5.39
N LEU A 64 -8.16 4.25 4.87
CA LEU A 64 -6.87 3.94 5.49
C LEU A 64 -6.65 4.70 6.81
N GLU A 65 -6.98 5.99 6.83
CA GLU A 65 -6.88 6.83 8.04
C GLU A 65 -7.81 6.35 9.16
N ALA A 66 -8.93 5.72 8.80
CA ALA A 66 -9.87 5.13 9.74
C ALA A 66 -9.50 3.67 10.16
N ASN A 67 -8.49 3.05 9.53
CA ASN A 67 -8.10 1.66 9.81
C ASN A 67 -6.99 1.62 10.88
N PRO A 68 -7.27 1.18 12.13
CA PRO A 68 -6.28 1.23 13.21
C PRO A 68 -5.08 0.30 12.97
N LEU A 69 -5.26 -0.84 12.30
CA LEU A 69 -4.16 -1.76 11.97
C LEU A 69 -3.19 -1.11 10.98
N PHE A 70 -3.73 -0.46 9.95
CA PHE A 70 -2.92 0.28 8.99
C PHE A 70 -2.18 1.45 9.64
N VAL A 71 -2.87 2.26 10.45
CA VAL A 71 -2.27 3.43 11.12
C VAL A 71 -1.14 2.99 12.05
N SER A 72 -1.35 1.93 12.84
CA SER A 72 -0.32 1.38 13.74
C SER A 72 0.91 0.86 12.98
N ALA A 73 0.69 0.14 11.87
CA ALA A 73 1.77 -0.47 11.11
C ALA A 73 2.56 0.54 10.25
N ALA A 74 1.86 1.48 9.62
CA ALA A 74 2.45 2.42 8.70
C ALA A 74 2.98 3.69 9.37
N LEU A 75 2.40 4.11 10.50
CA LEU A 75 2.65 5.41 11.14
C LEU A 75 2.69 6.53 10.08
N PRO A 76 1.59 6.74 9.32
CA PRO A 76 1.62 7.55 8.12
C PRO A 76 1.83 9.03 8.46
N HIS A 77 2.76 9.68 7.74
CA HIS A 77 2.96 11.12 7.79
C HIS A 77 2.34 11.79 6.57
N ARG A 78 2.64 11.29 5.37
CA ARG A 78 2.15 11.84 4.09
C ARG A 78 1.96 10.73 3.07
N PHE A 79 0.98 10.90 2.18
CA PHE A 79 0.69 9.98 1.10
C PHE A 79 1.05 10.58 -0.27
N VAL A 80 1.58 9.75 -1.15
CA VAL A 80 1.46 9.98 -2.58
C VAL A 80 0.02 9.62 -2.97
N PRO A 81 -0.70 10.46 -3.72
CA PRO A 81 -2.07 10.15 -4.12
C PRO A 81 -2.18 8.76 -4.77
N PRO A 82 -3.20 7.95 -4.40
CA PRO A 82 -3.39 6.62 -4.97
C PRO A 82 -3.53 6.63 -6.48
N LEU A 83 -2.81 5.72 -7.13
CA LEU A 83 -2.84 5.42 -8.54
C LEU A 83 -3.62 4.12 -8.77
N PHE A 84 -4.07 3.89 -9.99
CA PHE A 84 -4.83 2.70 -10.36
C PHE A 84 -4.18 2.02 -11.54
N ASN A 85 -4.01 0.70 -11.47
CA ASN A 85 -3.45 -0.10 -12.54
C ASN A 85 -4.35 -1.28 -12.91
N ARG A 86 -4.20 -1.73 -14.15
CA ARG A 86 -4.85 -2.89 -14.72
C ARG A 86 -3.83 -3.69 -15.51
N TYR A 87 -3.89 -5.01 -15.35
CA TYR A 87 -3.07 -5.98 -16.10
C TYR A 87 -3.98 -7.05 -16.68
N GLU A 88 -3.81 -7.37 -17.97
CA GLU A 88 -4.55 -8.42 -18.67
C GLU A 88 -3.74 -8.94 -19.86
N GLY A 89 -4.07 -10.13 -20.40
CA GLY A 89 -3.53 -10.60 -21.67
C GLY A 89 -1.99 -10.74 -21.73
N GLY A 90 -1.35 -11.17 -20.66
CA GLY A 90 0.10 -11.31 -20.55
C GLY A 90 0.81 -10.07 -20.00
N GLU A 91 0.08 -9.00 -19.70
CA GLU A 91 0.64 -7.81 -19.08
C GLU A 91 1.25 -8.12 -17.71
N HIS A 92 2.35 -7.46 -17.39
CA HIS A 92 3.18 -7.70 -16.21
C HIS A 92 3.99 -6.47 -15.82
N TYR A 93 4.65 -6.52 -14.68
CA TYR A 93 5.69 -5.57 -14.31
C TYR A 93 6.90 -6.36 -13.79
N GLY A 94 7.98 -6.34 -14.55
CA GLY A 94 9.20 -7.09 -14.23
C GLY A 94 9.86 -6.60 -12.94
N LEU A 95 10.91 -7.30 -12.53
CA LEU A 95 11.61 -7.04 -11.28
C LEU A 95 12.13 -5.60 -11.22
N HIS A 96 11.77 -4.89 -10.15
CA HIS A 96 12.18 -3.51 -9.92
C HIS A 96 12.15 -3.17 -8.42
N VAL A 97 12.63 -1.98 -8.11
CA VAL A 97 12.49 -1.31 -6.81
C VAL A 97 11.79 0.03 -7.03
N ASP A 98 10.99 0.45 -6.08
CA ASP A 98 10.30 1.74 -6.14
C ASP A 98 11.28 2.91 -5.98
N GLY A 99 10.98 4.05 -6.63
CA GLY A 99 11.80 5.25 -6.52
C GLY A 99 11.76 5.82 -5.11
N ALA A 100 12.93 6.09 -4.51
CA ALA A 100 13.07 6.51 -3.11
C ALA A 100 12.40 7.85 -2.77
N VAL A 101 12.16 8.70 -3.76
CA VAL A 101 11.51 10.01 -3.59
C VAL A 101 10.55 10.24 -4.75
N ARG A 102 9.31 10.63 -4.43
CA ARG A 102 8.30 10.99 -5.43
C ARG A 102 7.81 12.43 -5.25
N GLY A 103 7.59 13.10 -6.38
CA GLY A 103 6.84 14.37 -6.40
C GLY A 103 5.34 14.11 -6.29
N VAL A 104 4.64 15.06 -5.70
CA VAL A 104 3.17 15.06 -5.70
C VAL A 104 2.70 15.95 -6.87
N PRO A 105 1.93 15.39 -7.84
CA PRO A 105 1.49 16.14 -9.01
C PRO A 105 0.78 17.45 -8.64
N GLY A 106 1.11 18.53 -9.35
CA GLY A 106 0.52 19.84 -9.13
C GLY A 106 1.03 20.61 -7.91
N THR A 107 2.08 20.10 -7.25
CA THR A 107 2.70 20.75 -6.07
C THR A 107 4.22 20.74 -6.17
N SER A 108 4.91 21.50 -5.30
CA SER A 108 6.37 21.43 -5.11
C SER A 108 6.79 20.35 -4.10
N LEU A 109 5.83 19.62 -3.53
CA LEU A 109 6.07 18.65 -2.47
C LEU A 109 6.77 17.40 -3.03
N ARG A 110 7.81 16.96 -2.30
CA ARG A 110 8.49 15.68 -2.52
C ARG A 110 8.38 14.83 -1.26
N LEU A 111 8.06 13.57 -1.43
CA LEU A 111 7.89 12.61 -0.35
C LEU A 111 8.93 11.51 -0.47
N ARG A 112 9.51 11.10 0.67
CA ARG A 112 10.27 9.86 0.77
C ARG A 112 9.27 8.70 0.74
N THR A 113 9.51 7.70 -0.08
CA THR A 113 8.69 6.50 -0.18
C THR A 113 9.22 5.44 0.77
N ASP A 114 8.73 5.42 2.00
CA ASP A 114 9.16 4.45 3.00
C ASP A 114 8.42 3.12 2.83
N LEU A 115 7.15 3.20 2.51
CA LEU A 115 6.25 2.06 2.35
C LEU A 115 5.50 2.12 1.03
N SER A 116 5.40 0.95 0.38
CA SER A 116 4.58 0.69 -0.79
C SER A 116 3.31 -0.05 -0.38
N CYS A 117 2.21 0.34 -1.00
CA CYS A 117 0.87 -0.22 -0.77
C CYS A 117 0.28 -0.70 -2.07
N THR A 118 -0.34 -1.89 -2.05
CA THR A 118 -1.21 -2.38 -3.12
C THR A 118 -2.55 -2.80 -2.50
N LEU A 119 -3.61 -2.09 -2.88
CA LEU A 119 -4.99 -2.38 -2.52
C LEU A 119 -5.66 -3.11 -3.67
N PHE A 120 -6.13 -4.33 -3.43
CA PHE A 120 -6.75 -5.18 -4.44
C PHE A 120 -8.20 -4.75 -4.69
N LEU A 121 -8.59 -4.68 -5.96
CA LEU A 121 -9.94 -4.28 -6.40
C LEU A 121 -10.64 -5.37 -7.22
N CYS A 122 -10.09 -6.56 -7.26
CA CYS A 122 -10.64 -7.78 -7.85
C CYS A 122 -10.29 -8.97 -6.95
N ASP A 123 -11.12 -9.99 -6.97
CA ASP A 123 -10.89 -11.19 -6.19
C ASP A 123 -9.82 -12.10 -6.84
N PRO A 124 -9.13 -12.94 -6.05
CA PRO A 124 -8.12 -13.86 -6.56
C PRO A 124 -8.60 -14.77 -7.70
N ASP A 125 -9.86 -15.16 -7.70
CA ASP A 125 -10.45 -16.06 -8.70
C ASP A 125 -10.86 -15.35 -10.01
N ASP A 126 -10.88 -14.01 -10.02
CA ASP A 126 -11.22 -13.22 -11.21
C ASP A 126 -10.12 -13.28 -12.29
N TYR A 127 -8.91 -13.69 -11.94
CA TYR A 127 -7.76 -13.71 -12.86
C TYR A 127 -6.78 -14.84 -12.53
N GLU A 128 -5.96 -15.24 -13.52
CA GLU A 128 -4.85 -16.19 -13.36
C GLU A 128 -3.51 -15.50 -13.59
N GLY A 129 -2.51 -15.90 -12.82
CA GLY A 129 -1.24 -15.18 -12.74
C GLY A 129 -1.39 -13.85 -11.99
N GLY A 130 -0.56 -12.88 -12.28
CA GLY A 130 -0.64 -11.55 -11.73
C GLY A 130 -0.35 -11.44 -10.23
N GLU A 131 0.27 -12.44 -9.62
CA GLU A 131 0.74 -12.39 -8.25
C GLU A 131 1.73 -11.22 -8.09
N LEU A 132 1.58 -10.44 -7.02
CA LEU A 132 2.61 -9.53 -6.56
C LEU A 132 3.66 -10.35 -5.81
N GLU A 133 4.85 -10.46 -6.36
CA GLU A 133 5.97 -11.14 -5.71
C GLU A 133 6.87 -10.10 -5.08
N VAL A 134 7.07 -10.18 -3.76
CA VAL A 134 7.94 -9.29 -2.97
C VAL A 134 9.10 -10.11 -2.40
N MET A 135 10.32 -9.64 -2.60
CA MET A 135 11.53 -10.31 -2.15
C MET A 135 12.03 -9.68 -0.84
N ASP A 136 12.36 -10.52 0.11
CA ASP A 136 13.06 -10.16 1.34
C ASP A 136 14.26 -11.12 1.59
N THR A 137 14.85 -11.03 2.80
CA THR A 137 15.99 -11.88 3.20
C THR A 137 15.63 -13.36 3.33
N TYR A 138 14.35 -13.73 3.38
CA TYR A 138 13.85 -15.10 3.50
C TYR A 138 13.37 -15.69 2.17
N GLY A 139 13.35 -14.89 1.12
CA GLY A 139 12.98 -15.34 -0.22
C GLY A 139 11.90 -14.49 -0.87
N ALA A 140 11.22 -15.08 -1.86
CA ALA A 140 10.12 -14.45 -2.58
C ALA A 140 8.77 -14.83 -1.94
N HIS A 141 7.92 -13.84 -1.74
CA HIS A 141 6.56 -13.99 -1.19
C HIS A 141 5.54 -13.58 -2.25
N GLU A 142 4.74 -14.53 -2.69
CA GLU A 142 3.63 -14.28 -3.61
C GLU A 142 2.40 -13.77 -2.85
N VAL A 143 1.84 -12.67 -3.33
CA VAL A 143 0.68 -12.01 -2.72
C VAL A 143 -0.43 -11.85 -3.73
N LYS A 144 -1.61 -12.38 -3.39
CA LYS A 144 -2.85 -12.29 -4.16
C LYS A 144 -4.00 -12.29 -3.16
N LEU A 145 -4.58 -11.11 -2.88
CA LEU A 145 -5.53 -10.91 -1.79
C LEU A 145 -6.95 -10.65 -2.31
N PRO A 146 -7.97 -10.88 -1.48
CA PRO A 146 -9.36 -10.52 -1.79
C PRO A 146 -9.53 -9.03 -2.13
N ALA A 147 -10.56 -8.71 -2.87
CA ALA A 147 -10.95 -7.34 -3.16
C ALA A 147 -11.28 -6.57 -1.87
N GLY A 148 -10.72 -5.37 -1.71
CA GLY A 148 -10.82 -4.55 -0.50
C GLY A 148 -9.68 -4.73 0.48
N ASP A 149 -8.80 -5.72 0.29
CA ASP A 149 -7.64 -5.97 1.13
C ASP A 149 -6.39 -5.27 0.58
N LEU A 150 -5.47 -4.93 1.47
CA LEU A 150 -4.24 -4.24 1.15
C LEU A 150 -3.02 -5.02 1.63
N ILE A 151 -1.96 -5.02 0.82
CA ILE A 151 -0.62 -5.38 1.25
C ILE A 151 0.24 -4.13 1.41
N LEU A 152 0.91 -4.04 2.56
CA LEU A 152 1.88 -3.00 2.92
C LEU A 152 3.27 -3.64 3.00
N TYR A 153 4.29 -3.04 2.37
CA TYR A 153 5.66 -3.54 2.40
C TYR A 153 6.70 -2.41 2.23
N PRO A 154 7.96 -2.61 2.65
CA PRO A 154 9.01 -1.61 2.48
C PRO A 154 9.25 -1.29 1.02
N SER A 155 9.25 -0.01 0.62
CA SER A 155 9.46 0.41 -0.78
C SER A 155 10.84 0.05 -1.33
N GLY A 156 11.81 -0.23 -0.45
CA GLY A 156 13.14 -0.72 -0.83
C GLY A 156 13.20 -2.20 -1.22
N SER A 157 12.11 -2.96 -1.06
CA SER A 157 12.05 -4.37 -1.46
C SER A 157 12.02 -4.51 -2.98
N LEU A 158 12.82 -5.45 -3.52
CA LEU A 158 12.67 -5.88 -4.89
C LEU A 158 11.33 -6.59 -5.06
N HIS A 159 10.58 -6.24 -6.09
CA HIS A 159 9.27 -6.83 -6.34
C HIS A 159 8.90 -6.84 -7.81
N ARG A 160 7.90 -7.63 -8.17
CA ARG A 160 7.34 -7.71 -9.53
C ARG A 160 5.86 -8.09 -9.51
N VAL A 161 5.17 -7.87 -10.63
CA VAL A 161 3.86 -8.44 -10.90
C VAL A 161 4.02 -9.47 -12.01
N LEU A 162 3.67 -10.72 -11.72
CA LEU A 162 3.74 -11.81 -12.69
C LEU A 162 2.74 -11.60 -13.84
N PRO A 163 2.96 -12.21 -15.02
CA PRO A 163 2.04 -12.08 -16.15
C PRO A 163 0.62 -12.53 -15.80
N VAL A 164 -0.38 -11.73 -16.16
CA VAL A 164 -1.80 -12.10 -16.05
C VAL A 164 -2.19 -12.89 -17.28
N THR A 165 -2.45 -14.18 -17.13
CA THR A 165 -2.72 -15.10 -18.26
C THR A 165 -4.20 -15.21 -18.62
N ARG A 166 -5.12 -14.97 -17.64
CA ARG A 166 -6.58 -14.94 -17.83
C ARG A 166 -7.18 -13.84 -16.96
N GLY A 167 -8.28 -13.25 -17.40
CA GLY A 167 -8.99 -12.20 -16.65
C GLY A 167 -8.22 -10.89 -16.60
N ALA A 168 -8.50 -10.07 -15.60
CA ALA A 168 -7.84 -8.80 -15.38
C ALA A 168 -7.55 -8.55 -13.89
N ARG A 169 -6.29 -8.29 -13.57
CA ARG A 169 -5.87 -7.83 -12.25
C ARG A 169 -6.01 -6.31 -12.18
N VAL A 170 -6.84 -5.83 -11.25
CA VAL A 170 -7.09 -4.40 -11.03
C VAL A 170 -6.76 -4.04 -9.59
N CYS A 171 -5.90 -3.03 -9.39
CA CYS A 171 -5.50 -2.59 -8.07
C CYS A 171 -5.37 -1.07 -8.00
N SER A 172 -5.43 -0.53 -6.78
CA SER A 172 -4.85 0.76 -6.46
C SER A 172 -3.49 0.56 -5.81
N PHE A 173 -2.51 1.39 -6.17
CA PHE A 173 -1.19 1.35 -5.59
C PHE A 173 -0.70 2.76 -5.30
N PHE A 174 0.07 2.89 -4.23
CA PHE A 174 0.58 4.19 -3.78
C PHE A 174 1.75 4.00 -2.80
N TRP A 175 2.36 5.11 -2.46
CA TRP A 175 3.45 5.17 -1.48
C TRP A 175 3.10 6.13 -0.36
N LEU A 176 3.73 5.92 0.76
CA LEU A 176 3.65 6.86 1.87
C LEU A 176 5.03 7.10 2.50
N GLN A 177 5.17 8.30 3.04
CA GLN A 177 6.22 8.64 3.98
C GLN A 177 5.70 8.33 5.38
N SER A 178 6.42 7.50 6.11
CA SER A 178 6.14 7.21 7.51
C SER A 178 6.73 8.30 8.42
N MET A 179 6.09 8.56 9.56
CA MET A 179 6.70 9.34 10.66
C MET A 179 7.98 8.68 11.18
N VAL A 180 8.11 7.36 11.07
CA VAL A 180 9.30 6.62 11.50
C VAL A 180 9.98 6.04 10.25
N ARG A 181 11.11 6.62 9.88
CA ARG A 181 11.87 6.27 8.68
C ARG A 181 12.39 4.83 8.69
N ASP A 182 12.97 4.43 9.83
CA ASP A 182 13.62 3.13 9.99
C ASP A 182 12.60 2.01 10.08
N ASP A 183 12.70 0.99 9.20
CA ASP A 183 11.77 -0.14 9.13
C ASP A 183 11.82 -1.02 10.39
N GLY A 184 13.00 -1.21 10.98
CA GLY A 184 13.18 -1.98 12.20
C GLY A 184 12.49 -1.32 13.40
N ARG A 185 12.68 0.01 13.56
CA ARG A 185 12.00 0.79 14.61
C ARG A 185 10.49 0.80 14.42
N ARG A 186 10.01 0.92 13.20
CA ARG A 186 8.59 0.88 12.87
C ARG A 186 7.99 -0.49 13.21
N SER A 187 8.69 -1.57 12.88
CA SER A 187 8.28 -2.94 13.23
C SER A 187 8.21 -3.14 14.75
N MET A 188 9.22 -2.65 15.50
CA MET A 188 9.21 -2.72 16.96
C MET A 188 8.04 -1.95 17.58
N LEU A 189 7.74 -0.75 17.07
CA LEU A 189 6.58 0.02 17.54
C LEU A 189 5.27 -0.71 17.24
N PHE A 190 5.14 -1.29 16.06
CA PHE A 190 3.96 -2.08 15.70
C PHE A 190 3.77 -3.28 16.62
N ASP A 191 4.81 -4.07 16.86
CA ASP A 191 4.76 -5.24 17.75
C ASP A 191 4.39 -4.85 19.18
N LEU A 192 4.96 -3.73 19.67
CA LEU A 192 4.65 -3.18 20.99
C LEU A 192 3.19 -2.72 21.07
N ASP A 193 2.71 -1.96 20.08
CA ASP A 193 1.32 -1.51 20.03
C ASP A 193 0.34 -2.69 19.99
N GLN A 194 0.57 -3.68 19.12
CA GLN A 194 -0.26 -4.87 19.05
C GLN A 194 -0.29 -5.66 20.36
N THR A 195 0.83 -5.67 21.10
CA THR A 195 0.91 -6.30 22.41
C THR A 195 0.11 -5.51 23.45
N ILE A 196 0.24 -4.18 23.47
CA ILE A 196 -0.54 -3.30 24.35
C ILE A 196 -2.04 -3.48 24.08
N GLN A 197 -2.47 -3.52 22.82
CA GLN A 197 -3.88 -3.72 22.46
C GLN A 197 -4.42 -5.06 22.98
N ARG A 198 -3.65 -6.15 22.84
CA ARG A 198 -4.03 -7.47 23.36
C ARG A 198 -4.10 -7.51 24.89
N LEU A 199 -3.19 -6.84 25.59
CA LEU A 199 -3.21 -6.75 27.05
C LEU A 199 -4.39 -5.91 27.53
N ARG A 200 -4.63 -4.75 26.90
CA ARG A 200 -5.77 -3.88 27.19
C ARG A 200 -7.10 -4.60 27.03
N ALA A 201 -7.24 -5.41 25.99
CA ALA A 201 -8.45 -6.19 25.75
C ALA A 201 -8.71 -7.26 26.85
N ARG A 202 -7.66 -7.73 27.54
CA ARG A 202 -7.77 -8.77 28.60
C ARG A 202 -7.88 -8.17 30.00
N HIS A 203 -7.20 -7.07 30.27
CA HIS A 203 -6.98 -6.53 31.61
C HIS A 203 -7.51 -5.11 31.83
N GLY A 204 -7.97 -4.47 30.74
CA GLY A 204 -8.29 -3.03 30.77
C GLY A 204 -7.02 -2.18 30.79
N ASP A 205 -7.15 -0.93 31.21
CA ASP A 205 -6.03 0.00 31.38
C ASP A 205 -5.45 -0.09 32.79
N ASP A 206 -4.88 -1.25 33.14
CA ASP A 206 -4.13 -1.42 34.39
C ASP A 206 -2.79 -0.64 34.38
N ALA A 207 -2.07 -0.65 35.52
CA ALA A 207 -0.83 0.11 35.66
C ALA A 207 0.26 -0.33 34.66
N GLU A 208 0.31 -1.62 34.36
CA GLU A 208 1.26 -2.22 33.43
C GLU A 208 0.95 -1.80 31.98
N VAL A 209 -0.30 -1.85 31.58
CA VAL A 209 -0.76 -1.40 30.23
C VAL A 209 -0.49 0.10 30.05
N VAL A 210 -0.74 0.91 31.08
CA VAL A 210 -0.43 2.36 31.05
C VAL A 210 1.08 2.59 30.93
N SER A 211 1.91 1.84 31.68
CA SER A 211 3.36 1.92 31.60
C SER A 211 3.90 1.56 30.24
N LEU A 212 3.41 0.48 29.61
CA LEU A 212 3.78 0.08 28.24
C LEU A 212 3.34 1.13 27.22
N THR A 213 2.12 1.68 27.38
CA THR A 213 1.62 2.76 26.51
C THR A 213 2.51 4.00 26.61
N SER A 214 2.97 4.37 27.83
CA SER A 214 3.94 5.45 28.03
C SER A 214 5.26 5.17 27.30
N THR A 215 5.76 3.94 27.39
CA THR A 215 6.99 3.52 26.70
C THR A 215 6.82 3.65 25.18
N TYR A 216 5.71 3.17 24.62
CA TYR A 216 5.39 3.30 23.20
C TYR A 216 5.43 4.76 22.74
N HIS A 217 4.72 5.65 23.45
CA HIS A 217 4.69 7.05 23.07
C HIS A 217 6.04 7.75 23.21
N ASN A 218 6.87 7.36 24.18
CA ASN A 218 8.21 7.91 24.33
C ASN A 218 9.15 7.45 23.21
N LEU A 219 9.09 6.18 22.81
CA LEU A 219 9.83 5.66 21.65
C LEU A 219 9.38 6.36 20.35
N LEU A 220 8.07 6.54 20.17
CA LEU A 220 7.55 7.26 19.02
C LEU A 220 8.05 8.70 18.97
N ARG A 221 8.06 9.45 20.11
CA ARG A 221 8.64 10.81 20.17
C ARG A 221 10.12 10.84 19.82
N MET A 222 10.88 9.81 20.21
CA MET A 222 12.32 9.74 19.92
C MET A 222 12.62 9.45 18.45
N TRP A 223 11.71 8.75 17.75
CA TRP A 223 11.97 8.24 16.40
C TRP A 223 11.15 8.92 15.31
N ALA A 224 10.13 9.70 15.66
CA ALA A 224 9.30 10.40 14.68
C ALA A 224 10.05 11.57 14.03
N GLU A 225 9.95 11.64 12.71
CA GLU A 225 10.40 12.73 11.83
C GLU A 225 9.15 13.36 11.19
N VAL A 226 8.65 14.47 11.72
CA VAL A 226 7.42 15.15 11.29
C VAL A 226 7.69 16.56 10.79
#